data_8cc05011026867b7e92cb6a36bbdcdd1
#
_entry.id   8cc05011026867b7e92cb6a36bbdcdd1
#
_cell.length_a   1.000
_cell.length_b   1.000
_cell.length_c   1.000
_cell.angle_alpha   90.00
_cell.angle_beta   90.00
_cell.angle_gamma   90.00
#
_symmetry.space_group_name_H-M   'P 1'
#
loop_
_entity.id
_entity.type
_entity.pdbx_description
1 polymer ?
#
loop_
_entity_poly.entity_id
_entity_poly.type
_entity_poly.pdbx_seq_one_letter_code
_entity_poly.pdbx_strand_id
1 'polypeptide(L)'
;NTVDVPALFWGAIPGNEADFPAEESFYTFLEPALCFFTAETNYRSSPSPFGIKMVDRHTGIPIHLDISDLPMKRGIIQNRNKCIVGPSGSGKSFITNHLVRQYWEQGAHIVLVDTGNSYKGLCELVNQKTHGKDGIYFTYTDENPICFNPFYTDDGIFDIEKRESIKTLILTLWKKDNEPATRSEEVALSNAVALYIRRIKEDESIVPSFNTFYEFVKTDYRKILEEKGVREKDFDLAGFLNVLEPYYRGGEYDFLLNSDKQLDLLGKRFIVFEIDQIKDHPILFPVTTIIIMELFINKMRRLKGVRKMIIIEEAWKAIAKEGMAGYIRYLFKTVRKFYGEAVVVTQEVDDIISSPIVKESIVNNSDCKICLLYTSDAADEARSVD
;
A
#
# COMPACT_ATOMS: atom_id res chain seq x y z
N ASN A 1 34.99 21.71 -30.36
CA ASN A 1 33.76 22.35 -30.88
C ASN A 1 33.00 22.91 -29.73
N THR A 2 33.10 24.21 -29.49
CA THR A 2 32.25 24.93 -28.54
C THR A 2 31.00 25.35 -29.26
N VAL A 3 29.96 24.54 -29.17
CA VAL A 3 28.60 24.90 -29.62
C VAL A 3 28.06 25.93 -28.64
N ASP A 4 27.56 27.06 -29.15
CA ASP A 4 26.92 28.07 -28.32
C ASP A 4 25.50 27.59 -27.92
N VAL A 5 25.46 26.77 -26.91
CA VAL A 5 24.20 26.19 -26.39
C VAL A 5 23.18 27.24 -25.98
N PRO A 6 23.54 28.38 -25.33
CA PRO A 6 22.59 29.44 -25.03
C PRO A 6 21.95 30.05 -26.28
N ALA A 7 22.71 30.32 -27.33
CA ALA A 7 22.18 30.89 -28.58
C ALA A 7 21.23 29.92 -29.29
N LEU A 8 21.62 28.63 -29.37
CA LEU A 8 20.77 27.58 -29.93
C LEU A 8 19.46 27.40 -29.13
N PHE A 9 19.56 27.44 -27.79
CA PHE A 9 18.38 27.36 -26.94
C PHE A 9 17.43 28.54 -27.15
N TRP A 10 17.99 29.75 -27.22
CA TRP A 10 17.23 30.98 -27.43
C TRP A 10 16.52 30.99 -28.80
N GLY A 11 17.24 30.69 -29.86
CA GLY A 11 16.70 30.62 -31.23
C GLY A 11 15.68 29.48 -31.45
N ALA A 12 15.72 28.42 -30.62
CA ALA A 12 14.79 27.31 -30.67
C ALA A 12 13.44 27.61 -29.95
N ILE A 13 13.34 28.72 -29.24
CA ILE A 13 12.06 29.13 -28.63
C ILE A 13 11.12 29.64 -29.73
N PRO A 14 9.87 29.17 -29.83
CA PRO A 14 8.92 29.66 -30.83
C PRO A 14 8.77 31.19 -30.81
N GLY A 15 8.96 31.80 -31.98
CA GLY A 15 8.97 33.25 -32.15
C GLY A 15 10.36 33.89 -32.20
N ASN A 16 11.42 33.16 -31.88
CA ASN A 16 12.81 33.63 -31.91
C ASN A 16 13.64 33.06 -33.07
N GLU A 17 12.99 32.55 -34.10
CA GLU A 17 13.65 31.86 -35.22
C GLU A 17 14.67 32.76 -35.94
N ALA A 18 14.48 34.09 -35.90
CA ALA A 18 15.40 35.04 -36.48
C ALA A 18 16.74 35.13 -35.72
N ASP A 19 16.76 34.74 -34.46
CA ASP A 19 17.96 34.76 -33.61
C ASP A 19 18.75 33.43 -33.67
N PHE A 20 18.26 32.46 -34.45
CA PHE A 20 18.98 31.19 -34.57
C PHE A 20 20.30 31.38 -35.29
N PRO A 21 21.45 30.86 -34.77
CA PRO A 21 22.76 31.04 -35.39
C PRO A 21 22.79 30.51 -36.83
N ALA A 22 23.09 31.37 -37.80
CA ALA A 22 23.10 31.00 -39.20
C ALA A 22 24.14 29.94 -39.54
N GLU A 23 25.26 29.95 -38.84
CA GLU A 23 26.35 28.98 -38.96
C GLU A 23 26.00 27.56 -38.50
N GLU A 24 24.95 27.45 -37.65
CA GLU A 24 24.42 26.16 -37.18
C GLU A 24 23.22 25.69 -38.04
N SER A 25 22.88 26.43 -39.07
CA SER A 25 21.75 26.15 -39.97
C SER A 25 22.24 25.64 -41.33
N PHE A 26 21.50 24.71 -41.89
CA PHE A 26 21.73 24.26 -43.26
C PHE A 26 20.41 24.08 -44.00
N TYR A 27 20.45 24.32 -45.30
CA TYR A 27 19.27 24.13 -46.16
C TYR A 27 19.21 22.68 -46.62
N THR A 28 18.03 22.08 -46.50
CA THR A 28 17.78 20.72 -47.01
C THR A 28 16.33 20.65 -47.53
N PHE A 29 16.03 19.57 -48.28
CA PHE A 29 14.67 19.27 -48.69
C PHE A 29 13.84 18.79 -47.49
N LEU A 30 12.53 18.97 -47.55
CA LEU A 30 11.59 18.61 -46.48
C LEU A 30 11.67 17.11 -46.12
N GLU A 31 11.78 16.24 -47.13
CA GLU A 31 11.82 14.80 -46.93
C GLU A 31 13.03 14.34 -46.11
N PRO A 32 14.29 14.76 -46.39
CA PRO A 32 15.40 14.47 -45.51
C PRO A 32 15.27 15.11 -44.11
N ALA A 33 14.68 16.33 -44.01
CA ALA A 33 14.46 16.97 -42.72
C ALA A 33 13.48 16.18 -41.84
N LEU A 34 12.46 15.55 -42.44
CA LEU A 34 11.48 14.74 -41.72
C LEU A 34 12.09 13.48 -41.08
N CYS A 35 13.25 13.00 -41.58
CA CYS A 35 13.98 11.88 -40.98
C CYS A 35 14.48 12.20 -39.54
N PHE A 36 14.65 13.48 -39.21
CA PHE A 36 15.03 13.92 -37.88
C PHE A 36 13.84 14.05 -36.91
N PHE A 37 12.61 14.00 -37.43
CA PHE A 37 11.40 13.98 -36.62
C PHE A 37 11.07 12.53 -36.31
N THR A 38 11.10 12.16 -35.03
CA THR A 38 10.64 10.87 -34.53
C THR A 38 9.10 10.82 -34.61
N ALA A 39 8.58 10.67 -35.86
CA ALA A 39 7.14 10.50 -36.09
C ALA A 39 6.63 9.10 -35.71
N GLU A 40 7.54 8.17 -35.47
CA GLU A 40 7.24 6.76 -35.24
C GLU A 40 6.84 6.41 -33.82
N THR A 41 6.90 7.35 -32.87
CA THR A 41 6.44 7.06 -31.52
C THR A 41 4.94 7.30 -31.40
N ASN A 42 4.20 6.25 -31.13
CA ASN A 42 2.80 6.33 -30.75
C ASN A 42 2.60 6.80 -29.30
N TYR A 43 3.66 7.06 -28.57
CA TYR A 43 3.59 7.49 -27.19
C TYR A 43 3.24 8.97 -27.08
N ARG A 44 2.10 9.24 -26.45
CA ARG A 44 1.64 10.60 -26.19
C ARG A 44 1.56 10.84 -24.71
N SER A 45 2.02 12.01 -24.27
CA SER A 45 1.83 12.45 -22.89
C SER A 45 0.35 12.54 -22.53
N SER A 46 0.00 12.13 -21.33
CA SER A 46 -1.35 12.28 -20.79
C SER A 46 -1.67 13.76 -20.57
N PRO A 47 -2.80 14.29 -21.08
CA PRO A 47 -3.25 15.65 -20.81
C PRO A 47 -3.83 15.75 -19.39
N SER A 48 -3.02 15.54 -18.38
CA SER A 48 -3.39 15.53 -16.96
C SER A 48 -2.31 16.25 -16.16
N PRO A 49 -2.66 17.06 -15.16
CA PRO A 49 -1.67 17.69 -14.28
C PRO A 49 -1.02 16.69 -13.33
N PHE A 50 -1.65 15.53 -13.12
CA PHE A 50 -1.16 14.46 -12.26
C PHE A 50 -0.60 13.31 -13.09
N GLY A 51 0.51 12.73 -12.65
CA GLY A 51 1.10 11.54 -13.29
C GLY A 51 2.58 11.40 -13.00
N ILE A 52 3.20 10.49 -13.73
CA ILE A 52 4.64 10.18 -13.64
C ILE A 52 5.35 10.62 -14.90
N LYS A 53 6.53 11.19 -14.73
CA LYS A 53 7.44 11.56 -15.82
C LYS A 53 8.38 10.42 -16.09
N MET A 54 8.42 9.97 -17.30
CA MET A 54 9.30 8.92 -17.81
C MET A 54 10.00 9.39 -19.07
N VAL A 55 10.90 8.60 -19.59
CA VAL A 55 11.58 8.85 -20.86
C VAL A 55 11.43 7.59 -21.70
N ASP A 56 11.08 7.76 -22.97
CA ASP A 56 11.09 6.66 -23.91
C ASP A 56 12.52 6.17 -24.11
N ARG A 57 12.73 4.86 -23.99
CA ARG A 57 14.07 4.26 -23.99
C ARG A 57 14.78 4.43 -25.33
N HIS A 58 14.04 4.36 -26.44
CA HIS A 58 14.62 4.39 -27.79
C HIS A 58 14.85 5.80 -28.29
N THR A 59 13.90 6.68 -28.03
CA THR A 59 13.91 8.04 -28.61
C THR A 59 14.43 9.10 -27.64
N GLY A 60 14.50 8.80 -26.33
CA GLY A 60 14.86 9.79 -25.31
C GLY A 60 13.78 10.85 -25.05
N ILE A 61 12.60 10.73 -25.68
CA ILE A 61 11.53 11.71 -25.55
C ILE A 61 10.89 11.63 -24.15
N PRO A 62 10.78 12.76 -23.42
CA PRO A 62 10.06 12.79 -22.16
C PRO A 62 8.57 12.50 -22.35
N ILE A 63 8.04 11.60 -21.53
CA ILE A 63 6.63 11.21 -21.54
C ILE A 63 6.05 11.46 -20.15
N HIS A 64 4.90 12.11 -20.10
CA HIS A 64 4.10 12.24 -18.88
C HIS A 64 2.92 11.28 -18.93
N LEU A 65 2.83 10.38 -17.95
CA LEU A 65 1.82 9.32 -17.90
C LEU A 65 0.97 9.45 -16.65
N ASP A 66 -0.32 9.65 -16.84
CA ASP A 66 -1.32 9.48 -15.79
C ASP A 66 -1.91 8.07 -15.89
N ILE A 67 -1.51 7.22 -14.94
CA ILE A 67 -1.98 5.83 -14.83
C ILE A 67 -3.10 5.66 -13.79
N SER A 68 -3.65 6.75 -13.29
CA SER A 68 -4.64 6.75 -12.20
C SER A 68 -5.92 7.52 -12.55
N ASP A 69 -5.82 8.85 -12.72
CA ASP A 69 -7.01 9.70 -12.81
C ASP A 69 -7.58 9.81 -14.23
N LEU A 70 -6.74 10.01 -15.23
CA LEU A 70 -7.19 10.14 -16.61
C LEU A 70 -7.83 8.85 -17.12
N PRO A 71 -7.23 7.65 -16.93
CA PRO A 71 -7.89 6.40 -17.31
C PRO A 71 -9.22 6.17 -16.59
N MET A 72 -9.32 6.59 -15.32
CA MET A 72 -10.56 6.49 -14.55
C MET A 72 -11.63 7.43 -15.08
N LYS A 73 -11.28 8.69 -15.39
CA LYS A 73 -12.20 9.66 -16.02
C LYS A 73 -12.69 9.20 -17.39
N ARG A 74 -11.86 8.46 -18.12
CA ARG A 74 -12.20 7.88 -19.42
C ARG A 74 -12.96 6.56 -19.34
N GLY A 75 -13.20 6.03 -18.15
CA GLY A 75 -13.86 4.74 -17.93
C GLY A 75 -13.03 3.52 -18.35
N ILE A 76 -11.71 3.68 -18.56
CA ILE A 76 -10.78 2.59 -18.90
C ILE A 76 -10.53 1.71 -17.68
N ILE A 77 -10.41 2.33 -16.51
CA ILE A 77 -10.23 1.66 -15.22
C ILE A 77 -11.35 2.03 -14.26
N GLN A 78 -11.66 1.15 -13.30
CA GLN A 78 -12.68 1.36 -12.27
C GLN A 78 -12.09 1.69 -10.91
N ASN A 79 -10.81 1.44 -10.72
CA ASN A 79 -10.05 1.75 -9.51
C ASN A 79 -8.62 2.18 -9.86
N ARG A 80 -7.92 2.77 -8.88
CA ARG A 80 -6.54 3.25 -9.03
C ARG A 80 -5.50 2.26 -8.51
N ASN A 81 -5.94 1.10 -8.02
CA ASN A 81 -5.03 0.11 -7.46
C ASN A 81 -4.08 -0.46 -8.51
N LYS A 82 -2.89 -0.81 -8.07
CA LYS A 82 -1.81 -1.27 -8.95
C LYS A 82 -1.19 -2.56 -8.46
N CYS A 83 -0.75 -3.36 -9.41
CA CYS A 83 0.09 -4.52 -9.17
C CYS A 83 1.38 -4.36 -9.96
N ILE A 84 2.52 -4.35 -9.29
CA ILE A 84 3.85 -4.24 -9.89
C ILE A 84 4.52 -5.60 -9.77
N VAL A 85 4.86 -6.19 -10.90
CA VAL A 85 5.40 -7.55 -10.98
C VAL A 85 6.70 -7.53 -11.78
N GLY A 86 7.68 -8.28 -11.33
CA GLY A 86 8.92 -8.48 -12.08
C GLY A 86 9.93 -9.30 -11.28
N PRO A 87 10.81 -10.06 -11.93
CA PRO A 87 11.81 -10.87 -11.26
C PRO A 87 12.79 -10.05 -10.43
N SER A 88 13.58 -10.70 -9.60
CA SER A 88 14.66 -10.05 -8.85
C SER A 88 15.62 -9.35 -9.82
N GLY A 89 16.05 -8.14 -9.51
CA GLY A 89 16.93 -7.35 -10.38
C GLY A 89 16.26 -6.63 -11.56
N SER A 90 14.95 -6.82 -11.80
CA SER A 90 14.23 -6.16 -12.91
C SER A 90 13.98 -4.66 -12.70
N GLY A 91 14.37 -4.08 -11.57
CA GLY A 91 14.19 -2.66 -11.25
C GLY A 91 12.88 -2.31 -10.56
N LYS A 92 12.19 -3.27 -9.94
CA LYS A 92 10.95 -3.01 -9.17
C LYS A 92 11.09 -1.88 -8.16
N SER A 93 12.06 -1.99 -7.26
CA SER A 93 12.30 -0.96 -6.24
C SER A 93 12.67 0.38 -6.85
N PHE A 94 13.36 0.40 -8.02
CA PHE A 94 13.69 1.64 -8.73
C PHE A 94 12.42 2.32 -9.26
N ILE A 95 11.58 1.60 -10.02
CA ILE A 95 10.34 2.17 -10.57
C ILE A 95 9.36 2.58 -9.47
N THR A 96 9.30 1.80 -8.38
CA THR A 96 8.42 2.13 -7.26
C THR A 96 8.92 3.38 -6.52
N ASN A 97 10.21 3.51 -6.25
CA ASN A 97 10.80 4.74 -5.70
C ASN A 97 10.51 5.95 -6.58
N HIS A 98 10.65 5.81 -7.91
CA HIS A 98 10.36 6.87 -8.86
C HIS A 98 8.88 7.29 -8.82
N LEU A 99 7.97 6.32 -8.82
CA LEU A 99 6.53 6.54 -8.75
C LEU A 99 6.13 7.24 -7.43
N VAL A 100 6.56 6.72 -6.29
CA VAL A 100 6.19 7.28 -4.98
C VAL A 100 6.76 8.68 -4.77
N ARG A 101 7.99 8.92 -5.24
CA ARG A 101 8.60 10.26 -5.18
C ARG A 101 7.74 11.28 -5.95
N GLN A 102 7.38 10.97 -7.19
CA GLN A 102 6.59 11.89 -8.01
C GLN A 102 5.18 12.09 -7.46
N TYR A 103 4.56 11.05 -6.90
CA TYR A 103 3.25 11.18 -6.24
C TYR A 103 3.33 12.04 -4.99
N TRP A 104 4.38 11.88 -4.17
CA TRP A 104 4.61 12.73 -3.01
C TRP A 104 4.85 14.20 -3.41
N GLU A 105 5.66 14.46 -4.44
CA GLU A 105 5.90 15.80 -4.99
C GLU A 105 4.61 16.48 -5.46
N GLN A 106 3.63 15.69 -5.91
CA GLN A 106 2.29 16.15 -6.33
C GLN A 106 1.25 16.16 -5.20
N GLY A 107 1.67 16.06 -3.95
CA GLY A 107 0.82 16.22 -2.78
C GLY A 107 0.20 14.94 -2.23
N ALA A 108 0.54 13.75 -2.74
CA ALA A 108 0.02 12.50 -2.20
C ALA A 108 0.63 12.19 -0.81
N HIS A 109 -0.17 11.55 0.04
CA HIS A 109 0.28 10.90 1.26
C HIS A 109 0.60 9.43 0.98
N ILE A 110 1.77 8.98 1.37
CA ILE A 110 2.30 7.66 1.03
C ILE A 110 2.64 6.89 2.29
N VAL A 111 2.20 5.64 2.34
CA VAL A 111 2.59 4.66 3.36
C VAL A 111 3.21 3.47 2.65
N LEU A 112 4.38 3.05 3.09
CA LEU A 112 5.16 1.96 2.54
C LEU A 112 5.37 0.88 3.59
N VAL A 113 5.11 -0.35 3.21
CA VAL A 113 5.55 -1.56 3.93
C VAL A 113 6.74 -2.11 3.16
N ASP A 114 7.93 -1.98 3.73
CA ASP A 114 9.22 -2.30 3.12
C ASP A 114 9.83 -3.54 3.80
N THR A 115 10.49 -4.37 3.02
CA THR A 115 11.17 -5.58 3.49
C THR A 115 12.59 -5.70 2.94
N GLY A 116 13.28 -4.60 2.75
CA GLY A 116 14.62 -4.63 2.16
C GLY A 116 15.34 -3.29 2.16
N ASN A 117 14.95 -2.36 3.03
CA ASN A 117 15.53 -1.02 3.15
C ASN A 117 15.52 -0.21 1.83
N SER A 118 14.59 -0.52 0.93
CA SER A 118 14.55 0.06 -0.42
C SER A 118 14.20 1.54 -0.44
N TYR A 119 13.52 2.06 0.59
CA TYR A 119 12.98 3.43 0.62
C TYR A 119 13.66 4.35 1.63
N LYS A 120 14.67 3.88 2.34
CA LYS A 120 15.39 4.68 3.36
C LYS A 120 15.96 5.97 2.78
N GLY A 121 16.72 5.86 1.69
CA GLY A 121 17.32 7.03 1.02
C GLY A 121 16.29 8.02 0.49
N LEU A 122 15.14 7.54 -0.02
CA LEU A 122 14.05 8.41 -0.45
C LEU A 122 13.40 9.12 0.74
N CYS A 123 13.18 8.43 1.86
CA CYS A 123 12.66 9.04 3.09
C CYS A 123 13.59 10.11 3.64
N GLU A 124 14.90 9.87 3.61
CA GLU A 124 15.93 10.86 3.99
C GLU A 124 15.88 12.09 3.07
N LEU A 125 15.75 11.91 1.75
CA LEU A 125 15.59 12.99 0.78
C LEU A 125 14.32 13.81 1.05
N VAL A 126 13.20 13.15 1.34
CA VAL A 126 11.94 13.81 1.73
C VAL A 126 12.14 14.65 2.98
N ASN A 127 12.81 14.12 3.99
CA ASN A 127 13.10 14.83 5.24
C ASN A 127 14.03 16.02 5.02
N GLN A 128 15.05 15.90 4.18
CA GLN A 128 15.92 17.03 3.83
C GLN A 128 15.12 18.15 3.16
N LYS A 129 14.26 17.82 2.19
CA LYS A 129 13.42 18.80 1.46
C LYS A 129 12.36 19.48 2.33
N THR A 130 11.87 18.80 3.36
CA THR A 130 10.76 19.28 4.19
C THR A 130 11.17 19.63 5.62
N HIS A 131 12.48 19.68 5.92
CA HIS A 131 13.01 19.92 7.25
C HIS A 131 12.39 18.99 8.31
N GLY A 132 12.28 17.70 7.98
CA GLY A 132 11.76 16.64 8.86
C GLY A 132 10.22 16.61 9.03
N LYS A 133 9.48 17.45 8.29
CA LYS A 133 8.02 17.53 8.45
C LYS A 133 7.29 16.30 7.89
N ASP A 134 7.64 15.86 6.69
CA ASP A 134 6.86 14.89 5.91
C ASP A 134 7.28 13.44 6.14
N GLY A 135 8.59 13.19 6.25
CA GLY A 135 9.12 11.82 6.28
C GLY A 135 9.18 11.23 7.68
N ILE A 136 8.89 9.94 7.79
CA ILE A 136 9.17 9.14 8.96
C ILE A 136 9.54 7.71 8.52
N TYR A 137 10.59 7.16 9.11
CA TYR A 137 11.08 5.82 8.84
C TYR A 137 11.04 5.01 10.14
N PHE A 138 10.16 4.04 10.19
CA PHE A 138 10.04 3.10 11.30
C PHE A 138 10.76 1.82 10.94
N THR A 139 11.69 1.40 11.78
CA THR A 139 12.28 0.07 11.71
C THR A 139 11.70 -0.76 12.85
N TYR A 140 11.13 -1.91 12.52
CA TYR A 140 10.70 -2.86 13.54
C TYR A 140 11.93 -3.41 14.27
N THR A 141 11.92 -3.33 15.60
CA THR A 141 12.88 -4.01 16.48
C THR A 141 12.11 -4.53 17.70
N ASP A 142 12.64 -5.52 18.37
CA ASP A 142 12.02 -6.04 19.60
C ASP A 142 11.89 -4.98 20.70
N GLU A 143 12.79 -3.99 20.69
CA GLU A 143 12.77 -2.85 21.62
C GLU A 143 11.78 -1.74 21.19
N ASN A 144 11.46 -1.68 19.91
CA ASN A 144 10.56 -0.68 19.32
C ASN A 144 9.58 -1.34 18.33
N PRO A 145 8.66 -2.17 18.82
CA PRO A 145 7.69 -2.84 17.97
C PRO A 145 6.63 -1.87 17.43
N ILE A 146 6.03 -2.23 16.32
CA ILE A 146 4.89 -1.51 15.76
C ILE A 146 3.63 -1.97 16.50
N CYS A 147 3.10 -1.09 17.35
CA CYS A 147 1.97 -1.35 18.24
C CYS A 147 0.72 -0.61 17.80
N PHE A 148 -0.43 -1.17 18.12
CA PHE A 148 -1.73 -0.63 17.74
C PHE A 148 -2.80 -1.00 18.79
N ASN A 149 -3.87 -0.20 18.86
CA ASN A 149 -5.08 -0.56 19.57
C ASN A 149 -6.25 -0.61 18.58
N PRO A 150 -6.77 -1.80 18.23
CA PRO A 150 -7.85 -1.95 17.26
C PRO A 150 -9.16 -1.29 17.72
N PHE A 151 -9.37 -1.12 19.01
CA PHE A 151 -10.57 -0.51 19.60
C PHE A 151 -10.46 0.99 19.83
N TYR A 152 -9.32 1.59 19.48
CA TYR A 152 -9.20 3.02 19.56
C TYR A 152 -9.92 3.71 18.38
N THR A 153 -10.65 4.77 18.71
CA THR A 153 -11.26 5.71 17.78
C THR A 153 -11.17 7.12 18.38
N ASP A 154 -10.84 8.13 17.55
CA ASP A 154 -10.69 9.51 18.07
C ASP A 154 -12.01 10.17 18.44
N ASP A 155 -13.08 9.75 17.79
CA ASP A 155 -14.42 10.30 17.92
C ASP A 155 -15.38 9.37 18.68
N GLY A 156 -14.89 8.23 19.18
CA GLY A 156 -15.71 7.21 19.83
C GLY A 156 -16.69 6.50 18.89
N ILE A 157 -16.58 6.73 17.57
CA ILE A 157 -17.52 6.18 16.58
C ILE A 157 -16.99 4.86 16.02
N PHE A 158 -17.73 3.79 16.26
CA PHE A 158 -17.51 2.48 15.65
C PHE A 158 -18.50 2.26 14.50
N ASP A 159 -18.16 2.77 13.32
CA ASP A 159 -18.94 2.55 12.12
C ASP A 159 -18.88 1.08 11.64
N ILE A 160 -19.65 0.74 10.61
CA ILE A 160 -19.71 -0.62 10.06
C ILE A 160 -18.31 -1.07 9.61
N GLU A 161 -17.56 -0.17 8.97
CA GLU A 161 -16.24 -0.48 8.43
C GLU A 161 -15.23 -0.74 9.55
N LYS A 162 -15.26 0.02 10.65
CA LYS A 162 -14.40 -0.21 11.82
C LYS A 162 -14.70 -1.54 12.51
N ARG A 163 -15.96 -1.90 12.62
CA ARG A 163 -16.38 -3.20 13.19
C ARG A 163 -15.91 -4.38 12.33
N GLU A 164 -16.05 -4.26 11.01
CA GLU A 164 -15.57 -5.30 10.08
C GLU A 164 -14.04 -5.43 10.12
N SER A 165 -13.32 -4.33 10.26
CA SER A 165 -11.88 -4.33 10.45
C SER A 165 -11.46 -5.07 11.71
N ILE A 166 -12.06 -4.74 12.86
CA ILE A 166 -11.80 -5.42 14.14
C ILE A 166 -12.11 -6.93 14.01
N LYS A 167 -13.27 -7.28 13.44
CA LYS A 167 -13.63 -8.67 13.22
C LYS A 167 -12.61 -9.41 12.37
N THR A 168 -12.20 -8.82 11.25
CA THR A 168 -11.23 -9.43 10.34
C THR A 168 -9.86 -9.61 10.99
N LEU A 169 -9.41 -8.62 11.77
CA LEU A 169 -8.19 -8.73 12.55
C LEU A 169 -8.26 -9.92 13.52
N ILE A 170 -9.32 -10.00 14.32
CA ILE A 170 -9.48 -11.09 15.30
C ILE A 170 -9.57 -12.45 14.61
N LEU A 171 -10.28 -12.55 13.49
CA LEU A 171 -10.34 -13.79 12.69
C LEU A 171 -8.96 -14.22 12.22
N THR A 172 -8.15 -13.27 11.74
CA THR A 172 -6.78 -13.55 11.29
C THR A 172 -5.87 -14.04 12.42
N LEU A 173 -6.07 -13.53 13.64
CA LEU A 173 -5.34 -14.00 14.82
C LEU A 173 -5.80 -15.38 15.29
N TRP A 174 -7.09 -15.66 15.13
CA TRP A 174 -7.70 -16.89 15.65
C TRP A 174 -7.54 -18.08 14.73
N LYS A 175 -7.78 -17.91 13.43
CA LYS A 175 -7.80 -19.00 12.44
C LYS A 175 -6.43 -19.26 11.81
N LYS A 176 -6.14 -20.54 11.52
CA LYS A 176 -4.95 -20.95 10.77
C LYS A 176 -5.15 -20.77 9.27
N ASP A 177 -4.05 -20.84 8.53
CA ASP A 177 -3.98 -20.55 7.10
C ASP A 177 -4.92 -21.35 6.19
N ASN A 178 -5.41 -22.50 6.59
CA ASN A 178 -6.33 -23.34 5.78
C ASN A 178 -7.61 -23.70 6.56
N GLU A 179 -7.97 -22.89 7.54
CA GLU A 179 -9.14 -23.13 8.38
C GLU A 179 -10.12 -21.95 8.25
N PRO A 180 -11.03 -21.97 7.25
CA PRO A 180 -11.99 -20.91 7.08
C PRO A 180 -12.95 -20.87 8.28
N ALA A 181 -13.27 -19.64 8.71
CA ALA A 181 -14.26 -19.46 9.74
C ALA A 181 -15.64 -19.93 9.23
N THR A 182 -16.31 -20.71 10.03
CA THR A 182 -17.70 -21.09 9.75
C THR A 182 -18.62 -19.87 9.90
N ARG A 183 -19.77 -19.89 9.22
CA ARG A 183 -20.76 -18.83 9.35
C ARG A 183 -21.21 -18.61 10.81
N SER A 184 -21.26 -19.66 11.61
CA SER A 184 -21.62 -19.57 13.03
C SER A 184 -20.56 -18.82 13.83
N GLU A 185 -19.30 -19.11 13.59
CA GLU A 185 -18.16 -18.43 14.21
C GLU A 185 -18.08 -16.96 13.82
N GLU A 186 -18.29 -16.63 12.53
CA GLU A 186 -18.34 -15.23 12.08
C GLU A 186 -19.47 -14.44 12.73
N VAL A 187 -20.64 -15.05 12.88
CA VAL A 187 -21.79 -14.42 13.55
C VAL A 187 -21.52 -14.25 15.04
N ALA A 188 -20.96 -15.27 15.70
CA ALA A 188 -20.61 -15.19 17.11
C ALA A 188 -19.59 -14.06 17.37
N LEU A 189 -18.53 -13.98 16.56
CA LEU A 189 -17.55 -12.90 16.68
C LEU A 189 -18.14 -11.52 16.39
N SER A 190 -18.98 -11.39 15.35
CA SER A 190 -19.67 -10.13 15.05
C SER A 190 -20.54 -9.66 16.21
N ASN A 191 -21.25 -10.60 16.87
CA ASN A 191 -22.04 -10.32 18.06
C ASN A 191 -21.16 -9.91 19.25
N ALA A 192 -20.04 -10.60 19.47
CA ALA A 192 -19.09 -10.26 20.53
C ALA A 192 -18.58 -8.82 20.38
N VAL A 193 -18.12 -8.46 19.19
CA VAL A 193 -17.64 -7.10 18.88
C VAL A 193 -18.76 -6.06 19.06
N ALA A 194 -19.97 -6.34 18.57
CA ALA A 194 -21.09 -5.41 18.69
C ALA A 194 -21.53 -5.19 20.16
N LEU A 195 -21.59 -6.25 20.96
CA LEU A 195 -21.97 -6.17 22.38
C LEU A 195 -20.86 -5.50 23.20
N TYR A 196 -19.60 -5.76 22.92
CA TYR A 196 -18.50 -5.06 23.57
C TYR A 196 -18.53 -3.55 23.27
N ILE A 197 -18.76 -3.17 22.01
CA ILE A 197 -18.90 -1.75 21.63
C ILE A 197 -20.10 -1.09 22.34
N ARG A 198 -21.19 -1.83 22.53
CA ARG A 198 -22.31 -1.33 23.33
C ARG A 198 -21.90 -1.08 24.79
N ARG A 199 -21.20 -2.05 25.40
CA ARG A 199 -20.74 -1.97 26.77
C ARG A 199 -19.84 -0.78 27.04
N ILE A 200 -18.85 -0.53 26.17
CA ILE A 200 -17.98 0.64 26.34
C ILE A 200 -18.69 1.99 26.12
N LYS A 201 -19.85 2.00 25.46
CA LYS A 201 -20.71 3.19 25.36
C LYS A 201 -21.59 3.40 26.60
N GLU A 202 -21.94 2.32 27.27
CA GLU A 202 -22.76 2.34 28.49
C GLU A 202 -21.92 2.60 29.76
N ASP A 203 -20.62 2.27 29.72
CA ASP A 203 -19.68 2.40 30.83
C ASP A 203 -18.39 3.10 30.37
N GLU A 204 -18.33 4.41 30.57
CA GLU A 204 -17.18 5.26 30.21
C GLU A 204 -15.91 4.95 31.02
N SER A 205 -16.00 4.17 32.11
CA SER A 205 -14.83 3.76 32.88
C SER A 205 -13.99 2.71 32.19
N ILE A 206 -14.54 2.03 31.16
CA ILE A 206 -13.83 1.01 30.39
C ILE A 206 -12.99 1.69 29.30
N VAL A 207 -11.67 1.57 29.42
CA VAL A 207 -10.75 1.98 28.37
C VAL A 207 -10.77 0.93 27.25
N PRO A 208 -11.23 1.28 26.04
CA PRO A 208 -11.32 0.31 24.94
C PRO A 208 -9.94 -0.21 24.54
N SER A 209 -9.74 -1.52 24.63
CA SER A 209 -8.49 -2.19 24.25
C SER A 209 -8.74 -3.66 23.91
N PHE A 210 -7.76 -4.35 23.34
CA PHE A 210 -7.86 -5.79 23.16
C PHE A 210 -7.96 -6.53 24.51
N ASN A 211 -7.26 -6.06 25.54
CA ASN A 211 -7.35 -6.64 26.87
C ASN A 211 -8.77 -6.61 27.45
N THR A 212 -9.43 -5.45 27.39
CA THR A 212 -10.80 -5.31 27.91
C THR A 212 -11.83 -6.04 27.05
N PHE A 213 -11.59 -6.17 25.75
CA PHE A 213 -12.39 -7.03 24.87
C PHE A 213 -12.23 -8.51 25.24
N TYR A 214 -10.99 -8.97 25.45
CA TYR A 214 -10.72 -10.36 25.86
C TYR A 214 -11.39 -10.70 27.19
N GLU A 215 -11.28 -9.81 28.18
CA GLU A 215 -11.96 -9.97 29.48
C GLU A 215 -13.48 -10.01 29.33
N PHE A 216 -14.05 -9.14 28.52
CA PHE A 216 -15.48 -9.14 28.20
C PHE A 216 -15.91 -10.48 27.59
N VAL A 217 -15.14 -11.01 26.64
CA VAL A 217 -15.45 -12.29 26.01
C VAL A 217 -15.36 -13.44 27.01
N LYS A 218 -14.36 -13.40 27.89
CA LYS A 218 -14.12 -14.41 28.92
C LYS A 218 -15.21 -14.46 29.98
N THR A 219 -15.85 -13.32 30.28
CA THR A 219 -16.82 -13.18 31.39
C THR A 219 -18.24 -13.00 30.90
N ASP A 220 -18.57 -11.83 30.37
CA ASP A 220 -19.95 -11.45 30.07
C ASP A 220 -20.49 -12.12 28.82
N TYR A 221 -19.66 -12.20 27.77
CA TYR A 221 -20.08 -12.84 26.54
C TYR A 221 -20.26 -14.36 26.69
N ARG A 222 -19.47 -14.99 27.55
CA ARG A 222 -19.67 -16.40 27.95
C ARG A 222 -21.08 -16.63 28.50
N LYS A 223 -21.53 -15.80 29.45
CA LYS A 223 -22.87 -15.92 30.00
C LYS A 223 -23.96 -15.75 28.94
N ILE A 224 -23.77 -14.80 28.04
CA ILE A 224 -24.72 -14.56 26.93
C ILE A 224 -24.78 -15.77 25.97
N LEU A 225 -23.67 -16.44 25.69
CA LEU A 225 -23.65 -17.64 24.87
C LEU A 225 -24.38 -18.79 25.57
N GLU A 226 -24.15 -18.97 26.86
CA GLU A 226 -24.84 -19.97 27.70
C GLU A 226 -26.36 -19.71 27.73
N GLU A 227 -26.80 -18.48 27.99
CA GLU A 227 -28.21 -18.08 27.98
C GLU A 227 -28.88 -18.32 26.60
N LYS A 228 -28.16 -18.09 25.52
CA LYS A 228 -28.66 -18.33 24.16
C LYS A 228 -28.58 -19.80 23.72
N GLY A 229 -28.00 -20.66 24.55
CA GLY A 229 -27.83 -22.08 24.22
C GLY A 229 -26.93 -22.35 23.02
N VAL A 230 -25.92 -21.47 22.76
CA VAL A 230 -24.94 -21.68 21.68
C VAL A 230 -24.07 -22.85 22.08
N ARG A 231 -24.03 -23.85 21.21
CA ARG A 231 -23.27 -25.08 21.47
C ARG A 231 -21.80 -24.87 21.14
N GLU A 232 -20.92 -25.56 21.84
CA GLU A 232 -19.47 -25.53 21.63
C GLU A 232 -19.08 -25.85 20.18
N LYS A 233 -19.77 -26.77 19.51
CA LYS A 233 -19.56 -27.07 18.09
C LYS A 233 -19.90 -25.92 17.13
N ASP A 234 -20.74 -24.98 17.57
CA ASP A 234 -21.16 -23.82 16.78
C ASP A 234 -20.22 -22.61 17.02
N PHE A 235 -19.65 -22.53 18.23
CA PHE A 235 -18.58 -21.58 18.60
C PHE A 235 -17.81 -22.11 19.81
N ASP A 236 -16.58 -22.57 19.59
CA ASP A 236 -15.66 -23.01 20.64
C ASP A 236 -15.02 -21.80 21.32
N LEU A 237 -15.67 -21.31 22.36
CA LEU A 237 -15.19 -20.18 23.16
C LEU A 237 -13.86 -20.49 23.88
N ALA A 238 -13.66 -21.72 24.33
CA ALA A 238 -12.45 -22.10 25.05
C ALA A 238 -11.24 -22.11 24.10
N GLY A 239 -11.39 -22.71 22.92
CA GLY A 239 -10.37 -22.70 21.88
C GLY A 239 -10.11 -21.27 21.38
N PHE A 240 -11.14 -20.44 21.21
CA PHE A 240 -11.00 -19.03 20.83
C PHE A 240 -10.14 -18.24 21.84
N LEU A 241 -10.44 -18.35 23.12
CA LEU A 241 -9.69 -17.66 24.18
C LEU A 241 -8.26 -18.17 24.29
N ASN A 242 -8.04 -19.48 24.17
CA ASN A 242 -6.70 -20.08 24.24
C ASN A 242 -5.79 -19.60 23.09
N VAL A 243 -6.31 -19.50 21.89
CA VAL A 243 -5.52 -19.03 20.72
C VAL A 243 -5.23 -17.52 20.81
N LEU A 244 -6.09 -16.74 21.45
CA LEU A 244 -5.91 -15.29 21.61
C LEU A 244 -5.17 -14.90 22.89
N GLU A 245 -4.93 -15.84 23.81
CA GLU A 245 -4.22 -15.60 25.08
C GLU A 245 -2.82 -14.96 24.89
N PRO A 246 -2.00 -15.33 23.89
CA PRO A 246 -0.69 -14.70 23.65
C PRO A 246 -0.75 -13.18 23.41
N TYR A 247 -1.88 -12.65 22.98
CA TYR A 247 -2.09 -11.21 22.73
C TYR A 247 -2.73 -10.48 23.91
N TYR A 248 -3.14 -11.22 24.94
CA TYR A 248 -3.69 -10.69 26.17
C TYR A 248 -2.59 -10.37 27.17
N ARG A 249 -2.87 -9.55 28.16
CA ARG A 249 -1.96 -9.04 29.19
C ARG A 249 -1.02 -10.12 29.75
N GLY A 250 0.28 -9.90 29.61
CA GLY A 250 1.34 -10.82 30.03
C GLY A 250 1.61 -11.95 29.05
N GLY A 251 0.95 -12.01 27.90
CA GLY A 251 1.26 -12.91 26.80
C GLY A 251 2.45 -12.42 25.98
N GLU A 252 3.02 -13.30 25.16
CA GLU A 252 4.20 -13.02 24.34
C GLU A 252 4.01 -11.83 23.38
N TYR A 253 2.78 -11.59 22.90
CA TYR A 253 2.44 -10.55 21.91
C TYR A 253 1.47 -9.51 22.48
N ASP A 254 1.40 -9.32 23.79
CA ASP A 254 0.47 -8.38 24.42
C ASP A 254 0.70 -6.93 23.98
N PHE A 255 1.94 -6.58 23.65
CA PHE A 255 2.33 -5.25 23.19
C PHE A 255 1.72 -4.87 21.84
N LEU A 256 1.39 -5.86 20.97
CA LEU A 256 0.95 -5.58 19.60
C LEU A 256 -0.40 -4.86 19.53
N LEU A 257 -1.36 -5.23 20.40
CA LEU A 257 -2.77 -4.83 20.30
C LEU A 257 -3.27 -3.97 21.45
N ASN A 258 -2.42 -3.63 22.39
CA ASN A 258 -2.78 -2.93 23.62
C ASN A 258 -2.02 -1.60 23.81
N SER A 259 -1.66 -0.93 22.71
CA SER A 259 -0.90 0.31 22.79
C SER A 259 -1.75 1.47 23.32
N ASP A 260 -1.27 2.12 24.36
CA ASP A 260 -1.81 3.39 24.87
C ASP A 260 -1.35 4.58 24.04
N LYS A 261 -0.28 4.41 23.25
CA LYS A 261 0.30 5.46 22.42
C LYS A 261 -0.16 5.26 20.99
N GLN A 262 -0.80 6.28 20.43
CA GLN A 262 -1.04 6.31 19.00
C GLN A 262 0.15 6.88 18.26
N LEU A 263 0.50 6.23 17.16
CA LEU A 263 1.37 6.83 16.16
C LEU A 263 0.57 7.95 15.46
N ASP A 264 0.82 9.21 15.82
CA ASP A 264 0.25 10.34 15.06
C ASP A 264 0.92 10.44 13.70
N LEU A 265 0.31 9.75 12.74
CA LEU A 265 0.78 9.72 11.36
C LEU A 265 0.02 10.68 10.44
N LEU A 266 -0.94 11.44 10.96
CA LEU A 266 -1.80 12.31 10.14
C LEU A 266 -1.00 13.39 9.43
N GLY A 267 -0.11 14.05 10.16
CA GLY A 267 0.73 15.11 9.63
C GLY A 267 1.87 14.66 8.71
N LYS A 268 2.23 13.37 8.75
CA LYS A 268 3.33 12.82 7.94
C LYS A 268 2.83 12.39 6.55
N ARG A 269 3.48 12.89 5.51
CA ARG A 269 3.10 12.59 4.12
C ARG A 269 3.84 11.40 3.51
N PHE A 270 4.99 11.04 4.06
CA PHE A 270 5.81 9.93 3.58
C PHE A 270 6.23 9.05 4.75
N ILE A 271 5.61 7.87 4.86
CA ILE A 271 5.77 6.98 6.00
C ILE A 271 6.29 5.63 5.48
N VAL A 272 7.39 5.18 6.03
CA VAL A 272 7.98 3.87 5.72
C VAL A 272 7.99 3.02 6.97
N PHE A 273 7.45 1.82 6.87
CA PHE A 273 7.54 0.77 7.86
C PHE A 273 8.48 -0.32 7.34
N GLU A 274 9.68 -0.36 7.86
CA GLU A 274 10.67 -1.38 7.57
C GLU A 274 10.47 -2.56 8.50
N ILE A 275 10.08 -3.70 7.96
CA ILE A 275 9.73 -4.91 8.70
C ILE A 275 10.53 -6.14 8.28
N ASP A 276 11.72 -5.94 7.68
CA ASP A 276 12.58 -7.03 7.20
C ASP A 276 12.95 -8.01 8.31
N GLN A 277 13.17 -7.53 9.54
CA GLN A 277 13.55 -8.38 10.68
C GLN A 277 12.50 -9.45 11.02
N ILE A 278 11.24 -9.18 10.74
CA ILE A 278 10.13 -10.10 11.03
C ILE A 278 9.52 -10.75 9.78
N LYS A 279 10.09 -10.53 8.60
CA LYS A 279 9.51 -10.99 7.31
C LYS A 279 9.24 -12.49 7.22
N ASP A 280 10.03 -13.29 7.93
CA ASP A 280 9.88 -14.74 7.94
C ASP A 280 9.19 -15.25 9.24
N HIS A 281 8.78 -14.32 10.13
CA HIS A 281 8.10 -14.69 11.37
C HIS A 281 6.60 -14.96 11.09
N PRO A 282 6.09 -16.16 11.39
CA PRO A 282 4.76 -16.60 10.94
C PRO A 282 3.60 -15.82 11.57
N ILE A 283 3.82 -15.17 12.70
CA ILE A 283 2.80 -14.41 13.43
C ILE A 283 3.03 -12.90 13.31
N LEU A 284 4.25 -12.43 13.62
CA LEU A 284 4.53 -10.99 13.69
C LEU A 284 4.39 -10.31 12.34
N PHE A 285 4.87 -10.91 11.25
CA PHE A 285 4.81 -10.28 9.93
C PHE A 285 3.37 -10.02 9.45
N PRO A 286 2.46 -11.00 9.43
CA PRO A 286 1.06 -10.75 9.03
C PRO A 286 0.35 -9.78 9.96
N VAL A 287 0.50 -9.92 11.28
CA VAL A 287 -0.18 -9.05 12.25
C VAL A 287 0.30 -7.61 12.12
N THR A 288 1.62 -7.39 12.05
CA THR A 288 2.18 -6.05 11.85
C THR A 288 1.72 -5.43 10.53
N THR A 289 1.65 -6.23 9.47
CA THR A 289 1.14 -5.75 8.17
C THR A 289 -0.33 -5.32 8.28
N ILE A 290 -1.18 -6.05 8.98
CA ILE A 290 -2.57 -5.64 9.23
C ILE A 290 -2.62 -4.34 10.05
N ILE A 291 -1.80 -4.21 11.07
CA ILE A 291 -1.71 -3.00 11.88
C ILE A 291 -1.37 -1.78 11.00
N ILE A 292 -0.40 -1.91 10.10
CA ILE A 292 -0.01 -0.84 9.18
C ILE A 292 -1.16 -0.51 8.22
N MET A 293 -1.86 -1.53 7.71
CA MET A 293 -3.04 -1.31 6.86
C MET A 293 -4.15 -0.59 7.61
N GLU A 294 -4.39 -0.91 8.88
CA GLU A 294 -5.35 -0.21 9.74
C GLU A 294 -4.97 1.26 9.96
N LEU A 295 -3.72 1.51 10.28
CA LEU A 295 -3.20 2.88 10.42
C LEU A 295 -3.42 3.68 9.13
N PHE A 296 -3.20 3.06 7.97
CA PHE A 296 -3.46 3.68 6.68
C PHE A 296 -4.96 3.96 6.45
N ILE A 297 -5.84 3.01 6.77
CA ILE A 297 -7.29 3.18 6.63
C ILE A 297 -7.78 4.32 7.53
N ASN A 298 -7.31 4.38 8.78
CA ASN A 298 -7.64 5.47 9.69
C ASN A 298 -7.17 6.83 9.13
N LYS A 299 -5.96 6.89 8.60
CA LYS A 299 -5.43 8.07 7.92
C LYS A 299 -6.28 8.49 6.72
N MET A 300 -6.72 7.53 5.91
CA MET A 300 -7.58 7.80 4.74
C MET A 300 -8.92 8.44 5.13
N ARG A 301 -9.55 7.94 6.19
CA ARG A 301 -10.85 8.43 6.65
C ARG A 301 -10.79 9.90 7.10
N ARG A 302 -9.70 10.27 7.75
CA ARG A 302 -9.49 11.63 8.27
C ARG A 302 -9.13 12.64 7.19
N LEU A 303 -8.29 12.27 6.22
CA LEU A 303 -7.81 13.14 5.16
C LEU A 303 -8.74 13.09 3.95
N LYS A 304 -9.84 13.82 3.96
CA LYS A 304 -10.76 13.89 2.81
C LYS A 304 -10.17 14.75 1.67
N GLY A 305 -10.42 14.34 0.43
CA GLY A 305 -10.02 15.11 -0.76
C GLY A 305 -8.51 15.07 -1.11
N VAL A 306 -7.68 14.44 -0.30
CA VAL A 306 -6.24 14.29 -0.53
C VAL A 306 -5.96 12.91 -1.10
N ARG A 307 -5.03 12.79 -2.04
CA ARG A 307 -4.58 11.48 -2.57
C ARG A 307 -3.75 10.74 -1.53
N LYS A 308 -4.01 9.47 -1.38
CA LYS A 308 -3.25 8.59 -0.50
C LYS A 308 -2.89 7.30 -1.22
N MET A 309 -1.73 6.75 -0.89
CA MET A 309 -1.25 5.50 -1.46
C MET A 309 -0.65 4.64 -0.35
N ILE A 310 -1.00 3.36 -0.34
CA ILE A 310 -0.28 2.35 0.41
C ILE A 310 0.42 1.41 -0.56
N ILE A 311 1.67 1.10 -0.27
CA ILE A 311 2.47 0.17 -1.05
C ILE A 311 2.92 -0.95 -0.12
N ILE A 312 2.71 -2.18 -0.54
CA ILE A 312 3.07 -3.37 0.23
C ILE A 312 4.03 -4.18 -0.63
N GLU A 313 5.31 -4.19 -0.23
CA GLU A 313 6.31 -5.05 -0.86
C GLU A 313 6.22 -6.47 -0.30
N GLU A 314 6.53 -7.45 -1.15
CA GLU A 314 6.49 -8.89 -0.82
C GLU A 314 5.16 -9.33 -0.16
N ALA A 315 4.07 -8.65 -0.55
CA ALA A 315 2.74 -8.84 0.06
C ALA A 315 2.26 -10.29 0.02
N TRP A 316 2.76 -11.09 -0.93
CA TRP A 316 2.39 -12.49 -1.06
C TRP A 316 2.76 -13.31 0.19
N LYS A 317 3.88 -13.00 0.87
CA LYS A 317 4.26 -13.67 2.12
C LYS A 317 3.24 -13.44 3.24
N ALA A 318 2.65 -12.27 3.27
CA ALA A 318 1.56 -11.97 4.20
C ALA A 318 0.22 -12.57 3.74
N ILE A 319 -0.02 -12.59 2.42
CA ILE A 319 -1.30 -12.98 1.82
C ILE A 319 -1.48 -14.50 1.74
N ALA A 320 -0.39 -15.26 1.77
CA ALA A 320 -0.45 -16.72 1.83
C ALA A 320 -1.33 -17.22 3.00
N LYS A 321 -1.56 -16.38 4.01
CA LYS A 321 -2.50 -16.62 5.10
C LYS A 321 -3.92 -16.21 4.72
N GLU A 322 -4.87 -17.11 4.83
CA GLU A 322 -6.27 -16.94 4.37
C GLU A 322 -6.97 -15.74 5.01
N GLY A 323 -6.77 -15.49 6.28
CA GLY A 323 -7.27 -14.32 6.98
C GLY A 323 -6.73 -13.00 6.40
N MET A 324 -5.46 -12.97 6.00
CA MET A 324 -4.83 -11.82 5.36
C MET A 324 -5.42 -11.51 4.00
N ALA A 325 -5.73 -12.51 3.20
CA ALA A 325 -6.35 -12.32 1.88
C ALA A 325 -7.71 -11.61 2.00
N GLY A 326 -8.49 -11.94 3.03
CA GLY A 326 -9.74 -11.24 3.36
C GLY A 326 -9.50 -9.77 3.70
N TYR A 327 -8.47 -9.48 4.48
CA TYR A 327 -8.12 -8.11 4.88
C TYR A 327 -7.59 -7.28 3.70
N ILE A 328 -6.76 -7.84 2.85
CA ILE A 328 -6.29 -7.16 1.64
C ILE A 328 -7.44 -6.89 0.68
N ARG A 329 -8.36 -7.84 0.51
CA ARG A 329 -9.58 -7.61 -0.27
C ARG A 329 -10.39 -6.44 0.31
N TYR A 330 -10.52 -6.36 1.62
CA TYR A 330 -11.15 -5.25 2.32
C TYR A 330 -10.42 -3.93 2.06
N LEU A 331 -9.09 -3.89 2.20
CA LEU A 331 -8.27 -2.73 1.90
C LEU A 331 -8.48 -2.24 0.46
N PHE A 332 -8.33 -3.11 -0.53
CA PHE A 332 -8.47 -2.77 -1.96
C PHE A 332 -9.86 -2.22 -2.32
N LYS A 333 -10.91 -2.72 -1.68
CA LYS A 333 -12.27 -2.19 -1.85
C LYS A 333 -12.47 -0.85 -1.14
N THR A 334 -11.85 -0.67 0.01
CA THR A 334 -12.05 0.51 0.87
C THR A 334 -11.28 1.72 0.35
N VAL A 335 -10.05 1.56 -0.13
CA VAL A 335 -9.18 2.67 -0.56
C VAL A 335 -9.83 3.54 -1.64
N ARG A 336 -10.54 2.94 -2.58
CA ARG A 336 -11.20 3.67 -3.68
C ARG A 336 -12.26 4.67 -3.22
N LYS A 337 -12.94 4.40 -2.08
CA LYS A 337 -13.96 5.30 -1.51
C LYS A 337 -13.38 6.59 -0.96
N PHE A 338 -12.08 6.59 -0.60
CA PHE A 338 -11.40 7.67 0.08
C PHE A 338 -10.32 8.35 -0.76
N TYR A 339 -10.40 8.26 -2.07
CA TYR A 339 -9.38 8.78 -2.99
C TYR A 339 -8.00 8.18 -2.67
N GLY A 340 -7.99 6.89 -2.40
CA GLY A 340 -6.81 6.11 -2.09
C GLY A 340 -6.44 5.14 -3.20
N GLU A 341 -5.21 4.64 -3.15
CA GLU A 341 -4.63 3.65 -4.03
C GLU A 341 -3.90 2.59 -3.21
N ALA A 342 -4.13 1.32 -3.50
CA ALA A 342 -3.36 0.22 -2.95
C ALA A 342 -2.45 -0.34 -4.05
N VAL A 343 -1.19 -0.51 -3.73
CA VAL A 343 -0.16 -1.02 -4.63
C VAL A 343 0.50 -2.24 -3.99
N VAL A 344 0.57 -3.32 -4.73
CA VAL A 344 1.30 -4.52 -4.34
C VAL A 344 2.48 -4.69 -5.27
N VAL A 345 3.65 -4.96 -4.69
CA VAL A 345 4.88 -5.25 -5.42
C VAL A 345 5.30 -6.67 -5.10
N THR A 346 5.60 -7.46 -6.13
CA THR A 346 6.02 -8.85 -5.96
C THR A 346 7.06 -9.29 -6.97
N GLN A 347 7.87 -10.27 -6.61
CA GLN A 347 8.90 -10.85 -7.47
C GLN A 347 8.36 -12.01 -8.30
N GLU A 348 7.43 -12.77 -7.75
CA GLU A 348 6.97 -14.02 -8.34
C GLU A 348 5.52 -13.91 -8.80
N VAL A 349 5.32 -14.08 -10.11
CA VAL A 349 3.99 -14.12 -10.71
C VAL A 349 3.26 -15.40 -10.30
N ASP A 350 4.01 -16.48 -10.16
CA ASP A 350 3.47 -17.79 -9.83
C ASP A 350 2.84 -17.82 -8.43
N ASP A 351 3.39 -17.08 -7.46
CA ASP A 351 2.80 -16.94 -6.12
C ASP A 351 1.45 -16.22 -6.15
N ILE A 352 1.30 -15.25 -7.08
CA ILE A 352 0.03 -14.55 -7.26
C ILE A 352 -1.00 -15.46 -7.95
N ILE A 353 -0.56 -16.29 -8.90
CA ILE A 353 -1.45 -17.11 -9.73
C ILE A 353 -1.83 -18.41 -9.02
N SER A 354 -0.92 -19.00 -8.26
CA SER A 354 -1.11 -20.30 -7.58
C SER A 354 -2.15 -20.22 -6.45
N SER A 355 -2.30 -19.07 -5.82
CA SER A 355 -3.34 -18.85 -4.81
C SER A 355 -4.59 -18.23 -5.43
N PRO A 356 -5.72 -18.96 -5.53
CA PRO A 356 -6.99 -18.40 -6.02
C PRO A 356 -7.41 -17.15 -5.25
N ILE A 357 -7.16 -17.12 -3.95
CA ILE A 357 -7.53 -16.02 -3.05
C ILE A 357 -6.71 -14.77 -3.37
N VAL A 358 -5.42 -14.92 -3.61
CA VAL A 358 -4.51 -13.82 -3.99
C VAL A 358 -4.90 -13.27 -5.36
N LYS A 359 -5.11 -14.15 -6.34
CA LYS A 359 -5.55 -13.80 -7.67
C LYS A 359 -6.83 -12.97 -7.64
N GLU A 360 -7.85 -13.42 -6.93
CA GLU A 360 -9.12 -12.71 -6.80
C GLU A 360 -8.99 -11.40 -6.01
N SER A 361 -8.15 -11.38 -4.98
CA SER A 361 -8.04 -10.23 -4.09
C SER A 361 -7.18 -9.10 -4.67
N ILE A 362 -6.09 -9.43 -5.35
CA ILE A 362 -5.13 -8.45 -5.87
C ILE A 362 -5.31 -8.24 -7.37
N VAL A 363 -5.18 -9.30 -8.17
CA VAL A 363 -5.13 -9.16 -9.64
C VAL A 363 -6.44 -8.62 -10.18
N ASN A 364 -7.58 -9.09 -9.67
CA ASN A 364 -8.89 -8.64 -10.10
C ASN A 364 -9.29 -7.27 -9.52
N ASN A 365 -8.64 -6.81 -8.45
CA ASN A 365 -8.90 -5.50 -7.86
C ASN A 365 -7.78 -4.47 -8.16
N SER A 366 -6.85 -4.79 -9.07
CA SER A 366 -5.81 -3.89 -9.58
C SER A 366 -6.00 -3.69 -11.07
N ASP A 367 -6.59 -2.58 -11.46
CA ASP A 367 -6.84 -2.31 -12.88
C ASP A 367 -5.56 -1.90 -13.61
N CYS A 368 -4.58 -1.33 -12.90
CA CYS A 368 -3.27 -1.02 -13.43
C CYS A 368 -2.27 -2.13 -13.08
N LYS A 369 -1.65 -2.73 -14.09
CA LYS A 369 -0.63 -3.76 -13.95
C LYS A 369 0.66 -3.29 -14.61
N ILE A 370 1.75 -3.26 -13.84
CA ILE A 370 3.08 -2.87 -14.29
C ILE A 370 3.96 -4.12 -14.26
N CYS A 371 4.29 -4.65 -15.43
CA CYS A 371 5.13 -5.82 -15.58
C CYS A 371 6.52 -5.38 -16.01
N LEU A 372 7.53 -5.73 -15.20
CA LEU A 372 8.92 -5.46 -15.51
C LEU A 372 9.55 -6.75 -16.07
N LEU A 373 10.03 -6.65 -17.28
CA LEU A 373 10.71 -7.77 -17.94
C LEU A 373 12.20 -7.78 -17.57
N TYR A 374 12.80 -8.94 -17.59
CA TYR A 374 14.24 -9.08 -17.42
C TYR A 374 14.93 -8.50 -18.67
N THR A 375 15.85 -7.57 -18.47
CA THR A 375 16.57 -6.92 -19.58
C THR A 375 17.97 -7.52 -19.80
N SER A 376 18.21 -8.78 -19.41
CA SER A 376 19.48 -9.46 -19.67
C SER A 376 19.82 -9.53 -21.16
N ASP A 377 18.81 -9.62 -22.04
CA ASP A 377 19.03 -9.62 -23.49
C ASP A 377 19.52 -8.28 -24.04
N ALA A 378 19.21 -7.17 -23.37
CA ALA A 378 19.66 -5.85 -23.84
C ALA A 378 21.16 -5.59 -23.61
N ALA A 379 21.81 -6.30 -22.68
CA ALA A 379 23.25 -6.23 -22.47
C ALA A 379 24.00 -7.17 -23.42
N ASP A 380 23.38 -8.27 -23.85
CA ASP A 380 23.95 -9.23 -24.77
C ASP A 380 23.75 -8.80 -26.22
N GLU A 381 22.65 -8.17 -26.60
CA GLU A 381 22.48 -7.53 -27.92
C GLU A 381 23.47 -6.38 -28.14
N ALA A 382 23.81 -5.60 -27.10
CA ALA A 382 24.85 -4.55 -27.23
C ALA A 382 26.27 -5.10 -27.36
N ARG A 383 26.52 -6.37 -27.00
CA ARG A 383 27.80 -7.05 -27.16
C ARG A 383 27.93 -7.82 -28.47
N SER A 384 26.86 -8.04 -29.21
CA SER A 384 26.84 -8.75 -30.48
C SER A 384 26.96 -7.83 -31.71
N VAL A 385 27.19 -6.53 -31.50
CA VAL A 385 27.40 -5.51 -32.56
C VAL A 385 28.81 -4.94 -32.46
N ASP A 386 29.81 -5.82 -32.45
CA ASP A 386 31.21 -5.51 -32.77
C ASP A 386 31.68 -6.32 -34.02
#